data_93182d6085bca2e7d625e78047593772
#
_entry.id   93182d6085bca2e7d625e78047593772
#
_cell.length_a   1.000
_cell.length_b   1.000
_cell.length_c   1.000
_cell.angle_alpha   90.00
_cell.angle_beta   90.00
_cell.angle_gamma   90.00
#
_symmetry.space_group_name_H-M   'P 1'
#
loop_
_entity.id
_entity.type
_entity.pdbx_description
1 polymer ?
#
loop_
_entity_poly.entity_id
_entity_poly.type
_entity_poly.pdbx_seq_one_letter_code
_entity_poly.pdbx_strand_id
1 'polypeptide(L)'
;MSGNLLHETVLKEEAVTALNITTDGLXIDVTFGRGGHSTIILKQLGSEGRLIAIDRDPEAIDDALELQKKDSRLEVVHATFSQLEEVAVSKSVNGRVAGVLFDLGVSSPQLDSAGRGFSFMKEGPLDMRMNPMDGHSASQWINSASEKEISNVLFNFGEERFSRRIAKCIVREREVEPILTTKQLSDIVKHANPSWEKGKHPATRSFQAIRIFINQEFNEIEEGLSQALSVLKVGGRLVVISFHSLEDRIVKKFMSAQAKGDKFPKDLPVTMDMLNPRLNLIGKPIKASAXEXERNYRARSAVMRVAEKTA
;
A
#
# COMPACT_ATOMS: atom_id res chain seq x y z
N MET A 1 -3.70 24.47 22.60
CA MET A 1 -2.36 24.04 22.13
C MET A 1 -2.55 22.75 21.34
N SER A 2 -2.74 22.88 20.03
CA SER A 2 -2.88 21.72 19.14
C SER A 2 -1.47 21.14 18.94
N GLY A 3 -1.15 20.12 19.70
CA GLY A 3 0.07 19.36 19.49
C GLY A 3 0.07 18.82 18.08
N ASN A 4 1.03 19.25 17.29
CA ASN A 4 1.34 18.66 15.99
C ASN A 4 1.81 17.23 16.32
N LEU A 5 0.87 16.29 16.29
CA LEU A 5 1.24 14.88 16.39
C LEU A 5 2.05 14.57 15.13
N LEU A 6 3.36 14.63 15.28
CA LEU A 6 4.29 14.24 14.24
C LEU A 6 3.91 12.81 13.82
N HIS A 7 3.45 12.67 12.59
CA HIS A 7 3.07 11.37 12.07
C HIS A 7 4.29 10.46 12.05
N GLU A 8 4.31 9.51 12.97
CA GLU A 8 5.41 8.56 13.08
C GLU A 8 5.24 7.46 12.03
N THR A 9 6.30 7.24 11.27
CA THR A 9 6.37 6.16 10.26
C THR A 9 6.33 4.81 10.97
N VAL A 10 5.46 3.92 10.50
CA VAL A 10 5.21 2.62 11.12
C VAL A 10 6.39 1.66 10.88
N LEU A 11 6.79 0.89 11.90
CA LEU A 11 7.87 -0.10 11.83
C LEU A 11 9.14 0.48 11.20
N LYS A 12 9.44 1.72 11.53
CA LYS A 12 10.45 2.54 10.88
C LYS A 12 11.85 1.91 10.93
N GLU A 13 12.29 1.53 12.13
CA GLU A 13 13.61 0.96 12.34
C GLU A 13 13.66 -0.48 11.83
N GLU A 14 12.60 -1.23 12.09
CA GLU A 14 12.50 -2.64 11.67
C GLU A 14 12.57 -2.78 10.15
N ALA A 15 11.86 -1.91 9.41
CA ALA A 15 11.84 -1.95 7.94
C ALA A 15 13.23 -1.65 7.36
N VAL A 16 13.88 -0.62 7.87
CA VAL A 16 15.21 -0.23 7.36
C VAL A 16 16.26 -1.27 7.73
N THR A 17 16.18 -1.83 8.95
CA THR A 17 17.05 -2.95 9.36
C THR A 17 16.87 -4.16 8.43
N ALA A 18 15.61 -4.47 8.10
CA ALA A 18 15.28 -5.63 7.24
C ALA A 18 15.82 -5.48 5.81
N LEU A 19 16.00 -4.24 5.34
CA LEU A 19 16.59 -3.98 4.02
C LEU A 19 18.06 -4.38 3.94
N ASN A 20 18.74 -4.54 5.09
CA ASN A 20 20.14 -4.96 5.18
C ASN A 20 21.06 -4.08 4.33
N ILE A 21 20.97 -2.78 4.54
CA ILE A 21 21.62 -1.76 3.70
C ILE A 21 23.15 -1.79 3.85
N THR A 22 23.85 -1.78 2.70
CA THR A 22 25.30 -1.50 2.65
C THR A 22 25.49 -0.03 2.28
N THR A 23 26.63 0.55 2.64
CA THR A 23 26.88 1.99 2.42
C THR A 23 26.86 2.38 0.93
N ASP A 24 27.19 1.47 0.04
CA ASP A 24 27.15 1.68 -1.42
C ASP A 24 25.87 1.12 -2.06
N GLY A 25 24.87 0.76 -1.26
CA GLY A 25 23.65 0.10 -1.70
C GLY A 25 22.75 0.98 -2.56
N LEU A 26 21.97 0.27 -3.35
CA LEU A 26 20.93 0.90 -4.17
C LEU A 26 19.56 0.38 -3.70
N UNK A 27 18.60 1.20 -2.99
CA UNK A 27 17.38 0.92 -2.50
C UNK A 27 16.38 1.60 -3.27
N ILE A 28 15.27 1.01 -3.38
CA ILE A 28 14.06 1.69 -3.90
C ILE A 28 12.98 1.71 -2.82
N ASP A 29 12.41 2.89 -2.54
CA ASP A 29 11.23 3.07 -1.70
C ASP A 29 10.06 3.37 -2.64
N VAL A 30 9.16 2.40 -2.86
CA VAL A 30 8.05 2.56 -3.82
C VAL A 30 6.85 3.29 -3.21
N THR A 31 6.95 3.68 -1.94
CA THR A 31 5.89 4.32 -1.15
C THR A 31 6.47 5.48 -0.35
N PHE A 32 7.04 6.45 -1.03
CA PHE A 32 7.76 7.54 -0.36
C PHE A 32 6.91 8.23 0.72
N GLY A 33 5.64 8.55 0.41
CA GLY A 33 4.74 9.21 1.36
C GLY A 33 5.28 10.56 1.82
N ARG A 34 5.70 10.62 3.08
CA ARG A 34 6.35 11.83 3.65
C ARG A 34 7.84 11.60 3.93
N GLY A 35 8.41 10.53 3.39
CA GLY A 35 9.85 10.29 3.44
C GLY A 35 10.39 9.73 4.75
N GLY A 36 9.52 9.19 5.60
CA GLY A 36 9.96 8.66 6.89
C GLY A 36 10.97 7.53 6.78
N HIS A 37 10.66 6.51 5.99
CA HIS A 37 11.59 5.42 5.73
C HIS A 37 12.77 5.90 4.89
N SER A 38 12.51 6.67 3.82
CA SER A 38 13.54 7.18 2.91
C SER A 38 14.62 7.98 3.65
N THR A 39 14.22 8.80 4.61
CA THR A 39 15.18 9.61 5.40
C THR A 39 16.15 8.71 6.19
N ILE A 40 15.67 7.59 6.75
CA ILE A 40 16.53 6.68 7.51
C ILE A 40 17.40 5.85 6.57
N ILE A 41 16.85 5.44 5.43
CA ILE A 41 17.64 4.75 4.40
C ILE A 41 18.83 5.62 4.01
N LEU A 42 18.59 6.91 3.71
CA LEU A 42 19.65 7.86 3.34
C LEU A 42 20.71 8.01 4.44
N LYS A 43 20.32 7.96 5.71
CA LYS A 43 21.27 8.02 6.84
C LYS A 43 22.21 6.81 6.90
N GLN A 44 21.77 5.67 6.38
CA GLN A 44 22.60 4.46 6.36
C GLN A 44 23.45 4.35 5.09
N LEU A 45 23.11 5.09 4.04
CA LEU A 45 23.88 5.11 2.78
C LEU A 45 25.09 6.03 2.90
N GLY A 46 26.19 5.61 2.29
CA GLY A 46 27.38 6.44 2.12
C GLY A 46 27.28 7.29 0.85
N SER A 47 28.39 7.94 0.48
CA SER A 47 28.46 8.83 -0.69
C SER A 47 28.14 8.13 -2.00
N GLU A 48 28.43 6.84 -2.10
CA GLU A 48 28.20 6.05 -3.32
C GLU A 48 26.84 5.36 -3.36
N GLY A 49 26.07 5.46 -2.25
CA GLY A 49 24.74 4.89 -2.17
C GLY A 49 23.72 5.68 -3.00
N ARG A 50 22.66 5.02 -3.42
CA ARG A 50 21.57 5.64 -4.18
C ARG A 50 20.23 5.18 -3.63
N LEU A 51 19.26 6.10 -3.59
CA LEU A 51 17.87 5.79 -3.25
C LEU A 51 16.98 6.34 -4.36
N ILE A 52 16.12 5.49 -4.92
CA ILE A 52 15.07 5.92 -5.83
C ILE A 52 13.76 5.91 -5.02
N ALA A 53 13.14 7.07 -4.90
CA ALA A 53 11.85 7.24 -4.22
C ALA A 53 10.74 7.34 -5.26
N ILE A 54 9.73 6.50 -5.11
CA ILE A 54 8.60 6.45 -6.02
C ILE A 54 7.33 6.74 -5.21
N ASP A 55 6.40 7.48 -5.81
CA ASP A 55 5.05 7.59 -5.27
C ASP A 55 4.10 7.94 -6.41
N ARG A 56 2.84 7.55 -6.28
CA ARG A 56 1.80 7.90 -7.25
C ARG A 56 1.08 9.20 -6.88
N ASP A 57 1.22 9.65 -5.62
CA ASP A 57 0.57 10.85 -5.10
C ASP A 57 1.43 12.08 -5.41
N PRO A 58 0.91 13.05 -6.20
CA PRO A 58 1.66 14.26 -6.52
C PRO A 58 2.14 15.04 -5.29
N GLU A 59 1.37 15.04 -4.19
CA GLU A 59 1.77 15.72 -2.95
C GLU A 59 3.00 15.05 -2.33
N ALA A 60 3.07 13.70 -2.38
CA ALA A 60 4.24 12.96 -1.90
C ALA A 60 5.46 13.27 -2.78
N ILE A 61 5.26 13.38 -4.08
CA ILE A 61 6.33 13.72 -5.03
C ILE A 61 6.88 15.13 -4.74
N ASP A 62 6.03 16.09 -4.43
CA ASP A 62 6.49 17.44 -4.05
C ASP A 62 7.41 17.39 -2.83
N ASP A 63 7.03 16.63 -1.80
CA ASP A 63 7.87 16.44 -0.59
C ASP A 63 9.18 15.73 -0.93
N ALA A 64 9.13 14.71 -1.81
CA ALA A 64 10.32 13.97 -2.22
C ALA A 64 11.30 14.87 -3.00
N LEU A 65 10.79 15.76 -3.85
CA LEU A 65 11.62 16.71 -4.59
C LEU A 65 12.31 17.70 -3.66
N GLU A 66 11.64 18.12 -2.58
CA GLU A 66 12.27 18.98 -1.56
C GLU A 66 13.40 18.26 -0.83
N LEU A 67 13.24 16.96 -0.56
CA LEU A 67 14.31 16.15 0.03
C LEU A 67 15.47 15.95 -0.98
N GLN A 68 15.15 15.73 -2.24
CA GLN A 68 16.15 15.58 -3.31
C GLN A 68 17.08 16.79 -3.42
N LYS A 69 16.55 18.00 -3.24
CA LYS A 69 17.36 19.23 -3.24
C LYS A 69 18.43 19.21 -2.15
N LYS A 70 18.19 18.49 -1.06
CA LYS A 70 19.09 18.43 0.10
C LYS A 70 20.03 17.24 0.09
N ASP A 71 19.73 16.23 -0.73
CA ASP A 71 20.50 14.97 -0.77
C ASP A 71 20.56 14.44 -2.19
N SER A 72 21.72 14.59 -2.80
CA SER A 72 21.96 14.23 -4.21
C SER A 72 21.92 12.71 -4.47
N ARG A 73 21.92 11.88 -3.42
CA ARG A 73 21.81 10.43 -3.54
C ARG A 73 20.36 9.98 -3.81
N LEU A 74 19.40 10.88 -3.61
CA LEU A 74 17.98 10.62 -3.81
C LEU A 74 17.54 11.01 -5.23
N GLU A 75 16.90 10.08 -5.93
CA GLU A 75 16.24 10.31 -7.22
C GLU A 75 14.74 10.09 -7.01
N VAL A 76 13.91 10.98 -7.58
CA VAL A 76 12.46 10.96 -7.38
C VAL A 76 11.77 10.63 -8.71
N VAL A 77 10.79 9.71 -8.66
CA VAL A 77 10.01 9.32 -9.84
C VAL A 77 8.53 9.26 -9.47
N HIS A 78 7.69 9.98 -10.23
CA HIS A 78 6.23 9.93 -10.09
C HIS A 78 5.72 8.72 -10.89
N ALA A 79 5.37 7.64 -10.20
CA ALA A 79 4.98 6.38 -10.84
C ALA A 79 4.15 5.52 -9.88
N THR A 80 3.48 4.50 -10.43
CA THR A 80 2.75 3.48 -9.66
C THR A 80 3.63 2.25 -9.46
N PHE A 81 3.16 1.30 -8.63
CA PHE A 81 3.89 0.03 -8.40
C PHE A 81 4.06 -0.77 -9.70
N SER A 82 3.05 -0.75 -10.56
CA SER A 82 3.07 -1.48 -11.85
C SER A 82 4.05 -0.90 -12.86
N GLN A 83 4.68 0.23 -12.54
CA GLN A 83 5.72 0.86 -13.37
C GLN A 83 7.13 0.65 -12.80
N LEU A 84 7.27 -0.13 -11.74
CA LEU A 84 8.56 -0.30 -11.03
C LEU A 84 9.67 -0.79 -11.97
N GLU A 85 9.40 -1.79 -12.80
CA GLU A 85 10.40 -2.33 -13.73
C GLU A 85 10.76 -1.30 -14.80
N GLU A 86 9.79 -0.58 -15.33
CA GLU A 86 10.02 0.50 -16.30
C GLU A 86 10.93 1.57 -15.69
N VAL A 87 10.68 1.96 -14.45
CA VAL A 87 11.52 2.92 -13.71
C VAL A 87 12.94 2.37 -13.58
N ALA A 88 13.10 1.12 -13.16
CA ALA A 88 14.42 0.51 -12.97
C ALA A 88 15.20 0.42 -14.28
N VAL A 89 14.53 0.09 -15.38
CA VAL A 89 15.16 0.04 -16.72
C VAL A 89 15.61 1.44 -17.13
N SER A 90 14.73 2.45 -16.97
CA SER A 90 15.05 3.84 -17.36
C SER A 90 16.22 4.42 -16.58
N LYS A 91 16.44 3.94 -15.35
CA LYS A 91 17.54 4.37 -14.48
C LYS A 91 18.77 3.46 -14.61
N SER A 92 18.73 2.45 -15.49
CA SER A 92 19.80 1.47 -15.72
C SER A 92 20.15 0.68 -14.46
N VAL A 93 19.15 0.35 -13.64
CA VAL A 93 19.35 -0.38 -12.38
C VAL A 93 18.59 -1.71 -12.30
N ASN A 94 17.92 -2.12 -13.36
CA ASN A 94 17.14 -3.35 -13.37
C ASN A 94 18.03 -4.57 -13.06
N GLY A 95 17.62 -5.41 -12.11
CA GLY A 95 18.38 -6.57 -11.66
C GLY A 95 19.59 -6.23 -10.78
N ARG A 96 19.72 -4.96 -10.36
CA ARG A 96 20.87 -4.48 -9.58
C ARG A 96 20.48 -3.89 -8.22
N VAL A 97 19.18 -3.82 -7.93
CA VAL A 97 18.66 -3.18 -6.71
C VAL A 97 18.89 -4.07 -5.50
N ALA A 98 19.47 -3.53 -4.45
CA ALA A 98 19.79 -4.26 -3.22
C ALA A 98 18.58 -4.40 -2.26
N GLY A 99 17.60 -3.52 -2.39
CA GLY A 99 16.40 -3.61 -1.56
C GLY A 99 15.26 -2.78 -2.10
N VAL A 100 14.04 -3.31 -1.96
CA VAL A 100 12.79 -2.63 -2.34
C VAL A 100 11.86 -2.64 -1.13
N LEU A 101 11.35 -1.46 -0.77
CA LEU A 101 10.41 -1.28 0.34
C LEU A 101 9.03 -0.87 -0.17
N PHE A 102 8.01 -1.60 0.31
CA PHE A 102 6.60 -1.26 0.14
C PHE A 102 6.00 -0.98 1.52
N ASP A 103 5.49 0.23 1.73
CA ASP A 103 4.72 0.59 2.92
C ASP A 103 3.28 0.86 2.44
N LEU A 104 2.47 -0.20 2.41
CA LEU A 104 1.19 -0.21 1.70
C LEU A 104 0.10 0.63 2.37
N GLY A 105 -0.94 0.93 1.62
CA GLY A 105 -2.12 1.63 2.09
C GLY A 105 -2.06 3.13 1.90
N VAL A 106 -2.66 3.85 2.84
CA VAL A 106 -2.82 5.31 2.73
C VAL A 106 -1.90 6.03 3.71
N SER A 107 -1.39 7.16 3.27
CA SER A 107 -0.56 8.02 4.12
C SER A 107 -1.43 8.82 5.10
N SER A 108 -0.80 9.30 6.17
CA SER A 108 -1.48 10.17 7.14
C SER A 108 -2.07 11.42 6.48
N PRO A 109 -1.33 12.16 5.66
CA PRO A 109 -1.90 13.34 5.00
C PRO A 109 -3.13 13.02 4.14
N GLN A 110 -3.15 11.88 3.45
CA GLN A 110 -4.33 11.48 2.66
C GLN A 110 -5.56 11.34 3.56
N LEU A 111 -5.42 10.71 4.73
CA LEU A 111 -6.54 10.52 5.67
C LEU A 111 -6.93 11.81 6.38
N ASP A 112 -5.96 12.65 6.69
CA ASP A 112 -6.19 13.86 7.51
C ASP A 112 -6.74 15.03 6.71
N SER A 113 -6.47 15.06 5.39
CA SER A 113 -6.98 16.12 4.50
C SER A 113 -8.41 15.81 4.07
N ALA A 114 -9.35 16.61 4.53
CA ALA A 114 -10.76 16.47 4.15
C ALA A 114 -10.95 16.57 2.62
N GLY A 115 -10.16 17.39 1.96
CA GLY A 115 -10.22 17.60 0.51
C GLY A 115 -9.86 16.38 -0.33
N ARG A 116 -9.15 15.40 0.25
CA ARG A 116 -8.75 14.17 -0.44
C ARG A 116 -9.85 13.11 -0.42
N GLY A 117 -10.79 13.19 0.52
CA GLY A 117 -11.96 12.32 0.56
C GLY A 117 -11.73 10.87 0.97
N PHE A 118 -10.63 10.56 1.65
CA PHE A 118 -10.32 9.20 2.10
C PHE A 118 -11.05 8.80 3.39
N SER A 119 -11.39 9.78 4.21
CA SER A 119 -11.93 9.55 5.55
C SER A 119 -13.32 10.15 5.71
N PHE A 120 -14.18 9.46 6.44
CA PHE A 120 -15.50 9.97 6.84
C PHE A 120 -15.44 10.77 8.14
N MET A 121 -14.27 10.88 8.77
CA MET A 121 -14.12 11.62 10.02
C MET A 121 -14.25 13.13 9.83
N LYS A 122 -13.98 13.61 8.61
CA LYS A 122 -14.14 15.02 8.23
C LYS A 122 -14.95 15.06 6.93
N GLU A 123 -15.85 16.03 6.84
CA GLU A 123 -16.63 16.21 5.61
C GLU A 123 -15.75 16.83 4.52
N GLY A 124 -15.79 16.24 3.35
CA GLY A 124 -15.07 16.71 2.18
C GLY A 124 -15.60 16.05 0.91
N PRO A 125 -15.07 16.43 -0.25
CA PRO A 125 -15.48 15.80 -1.50
C PRO A 125 -15.14 14.30 -1.49
N LEU A 126 -16.03 13.49 -2.06
CA LEU A 126 -15.86 12.02 -2.10
C LEU A 126 -14.93 11.65 -3.27
N ASP A 127 -13.63 11.84 -3.08
CA ASP A 127 -12.64 11.60 -4.14
C ASP A 127 -11.93 10.26 -4.01
N MET A 128 -11.14 10.06 -2.95
CA MET A 128 -10.37 8.86 -2.63
C MET A 128 -9.22 8.52 -3.60
N ARG A 129 -8.96 9.31 -4.64
CA ARG A 129 -7.84 9.03 -5.56
C ARG A 129 -6.51 9.39 -4.90
N MET A 130 -5.54 8.46 -4.95
CA MET A 130 -4.17 8.73 -4.51
C MET A 130 -3.50 9.72 -5.45
N ASN A 131 -3.77 9.61 -6.77
CA ASN A 131 -3.41 10.62 -7.75
C ASN A 131 -4.70 11.29 -8.24
N PRO A 132 -5.01 12.52 -7.76
CA PRO A 132 -6.26 13.20 -8.17
C PRO A 132 -6.32 13.60 -9.65
N MET A 133 -5.20 13.49 -10.36
CA MET A 133 -5.12 13.82 -11.79
C MET A 133 -5.47 12.62 -12.68
N ASP A 134 -5.71 11.46 -12.10
CA ASP A 134 -5.88 10.21 -12.86
C ASP A 134 -7.18 9.50 -12.47
N GLY A 135 -7.79 8.84 -13.44
CA GLY A 135 -8.96 8.00 -13.24
C GLY A 135 -10.21 8.72 -12.75
N HIS A 136 -11.12 7.97 -12.19
CA HIS A 136 -12.41 8.47 -11.68
C HIS A 136 -12.40 8.55 -10.15
N SER A 137 -13.00 9.62 -9.63
CA SER A 137 -13.19 9.76 -8.18
C SER A 137 -14.21 8.74 -7.66
N ALA A 138 -14.21 8.51 -6.35
CA ALA A 138 -15.21 7.66 -5.71
C ALA A 138 -16.62 8.18 -5.98
N SER A 139 -16.82 9.51 -5.98
CA SER A 139 -18.12 10.11 -6.28
C SER A 139 -18.58 9.78 -7.72
N GLN A 140 -17.71 9.95 -8.71
CA GLN A 140 -18.03 9.61 -10.08
C GLN A 140 -18.44 8.14 -10.22
N TRP A 141 -17.69 7.26 -9.61
CA TRP A 141 -17.98 5.82 -9.65
C TRP A 141 -19.27 5.47 -8.93
N ILE A 142 -19.46 5.93 -7.68
CA ILE A 142 -20.62 5.54 -6.85
C ILE A 142 -21.94 6.01 -7.47
N ASN A 143 -21.92 7.12 -8.21
CA ASN A 143 -23.12 7.67 -8.84
C ASN A 143 -23.45 7.01 -10.19
N SER A 144 -22.55 6.20 -10.74
CA SER A 144 -22.75 5.56 -12.06
C SER A 144 -22.72 4.03 -12.05
N ALA A 145 -22.03 3.42 -11.09
CA ALA A 145 -21.88 1.97 -11.03
C ALA A 145 -23.22 1.26 -10.80
N SER A 146 -23.36 0.05 -11.32
CA SER A 146 -24.55 -0.77 -11.06
C SER A 146 -24.58 -1.24 -9.59
N GLU A 147 -25.77 -1.55 -9.10
CA GLU A 147 -25.95 -2.11 -7.74
C GLU A 147 -25.06 -3.35 -7.54
N LYS A 148 -25.00 -4.21 -8.54
CA LYS A 148 -24.18 -5.43 -8.51
C LYS A 148 -22.69 -5.12 -8.38
N GLU A 149 -22.18 -4.16 -9.16
CA GLU A 149 -20.78 -3.74 -9.08
C GLU A 149 -20.46 -3.18 -7.69
N ILE A 150 -21.31 -2.30 -7.16
CA ILE A 150 -21.11 -1.72 -5.84
C ILE A 150 -21.06 -2.84 -4.79
N SER A 151 -22.03 -3.76 -4.81
CA SER A 151 -22.08 -4.88 -3.88
C SER A 151 -20.83 -5.74 -3.95
N ASN A 152 -20.37 -6.05 -5.17
CA ASN A 152 -19.15 -6.86 -5.37
C ASN A 152 -17.91 -6.17 -4.81
N VAL A 153 -17.76 -4.87 -5.03
CA VAL A 153 -16.64 -4.09 -4.49
C VAL A 153 -16.66 -4.11 -2.96
N LEU A 154 -17.80 -3.82 -2.36
CA LEU A 154 -17.94 -3.79 -0.89
C LEU A 154 -17.61 -5.15 -0.26
N PHE A 155 -18.04 -6.24 -0.90
CA PHE A 155 -17.80 -7.59 -0.40
C PHE A 155 -16.34 -8.01 -0.60
N ASN A 156 -15.82 -7.89 -1.81
CA ASN A 156 -14.49 -8.42 -2.16
C ASN A 156 -13.35 -7.61 -1.57
N PHE A 157 -13.48 -6.30 -1.44
CA PHE A 157 -12.40 -5.42 -0.98
C PHE A 157 -12.60 -4.90 0.44
N GLY A 158 -13.80 -5.02 1.00
CA GLY A 158 -14.10 -4.59 2.35
C GLY A 158 -14.48 -5.72 3.31
N GLU A 159 -14.70 -6.90 2.77
CA GLU A 159 -15.27 -8.02 3.54
C GLU A 159 -16.57 -7.59 4.22
N GLU A 160 -17.37 -6.72 3.53
CA GLU A 160 -18.60 -6.16 4.06
C GLU A 160 -19.75 -7.17 3.89
N ARG A 161 -20.17 -7.78 4.98
CA ARG A 161 -21.22 -8.82 4.93
C ARG A 161 -22.60 -8.27 4.53
N PHE A 162 -22.82 -6.97 4.72
CA PHE A 162 -24.08 -6.32 4.33
C PHE A 162 -23.98 -5.61 2.98
N SER A 163 -23.03 -6.02 2.14
CA SER A 163 -22.71 -5.40 0.85
C SER A 163 -23.93 -5.19 -0.05
N ARG A 164 -24.80 -6.20 -0.16
CA ARG A 164 -26.00 -6.12 -1.00
C ARG A 164 -26.99 -5.06 -0.48
N ARG A 165 -27.21 -5.04 0.83
CA ARG A 165 -28.12 -4.09 1.47
C ARG A 165 -27.59 -2.64 1.33
N ILE A 166 -26.28 -2.47 1.56
CA ILE A 166 -25.64 -1.16 1.43
C ILE A 166 -25.70 -0.68 -0.02
N ALA A 167 -25.38 -1.55 -0.99
CA ALA A 167 -25.43 -1.22 -2.42
C ALA A 167 -26.84 -0.77 -2.84
N LYS A 168 -27.85 -1.50 -2.40
CA LYS A 168 -29.25 -1.15 -2.67
C LYS A 168 -29.61 0.23 -2.14
N CYS A 169 -29.17 0.55 -0.91
CA CYS A 169 -29.40 1.87 -0.32
C CYS A 169 -28.67 2.98 -1.08
N ILE A 170 -27.42 2.73 -1.49
CA ILE A 170 -26.63 3.69 -2.26
C ILE A 170 -27.35 4.03 -3.59
N VAL A 171 -27.79 3.00 -4.30
CA VAL A 171 -28.48 3.18 -5.60
C VAL A 171 -29.78 3.98 -5.42
N ARG A 172 -30.56 3.65 -4.38
CA ARG A 172 -31.81 4.37 -4.05
C ARG A 172 -31.53 5.84 -3.72
N GLU A 173 -30.58 6.10 -2.83
CA GLU A 173 -30.30 7.45 -2.36
C GLU A 173 -29.72 8.36 -3.45
N ARG A 174 -28.87 7.82 -4.33
CA ARG A 174 -28.28 8.62 -5.44
C ARG A 174 -29.33 9.07 -6.46
N GLU A 175 -30.47 8.35 -6.56
CA GLU A 175 -31.57 8.75 -7.43
C GLU A 175 -32.31 9.98 -6.87
N VAL A 176 -32.25 10.20 -5.55
CA VAL A 176 -32.83 11.37 -4.90
C VAL A 176 -31.87 12.56 -5.00
N GLU A 177 -30.60 12.34 -4.68
CA GLU A 177 -29.55 13.37 -4.69
C GLU A 177 -28.20 12.73 -4.97
N PRO A 178 -27.41 13.24 -5.91
CA PRO A 178 -26.06 12.70 -6.15
C PRO A 178 -25.21 12.67 -4.88
N ILE A 179 -24.45 11.61 -4.72
CA ILE A 179 -23.57 11.42 -3.55
C ILE A 179 -22.21 12.08 -3.87
N LEU A 180 -21.97 13.23 -3.24
CA LEU A 180 -20.80 14.07 -3.57
C LEU A 180 -19.79 14.21 -2.42
N THR A 181 -20.23 13.89 -1.18
CA THR A 181 -19.36 14.09 -0.01
C THR A 181 -19.17 12.82 0.79
N THR A 182 -18.09 12.80 1.56
CA THR A 182 -17.77 11.69 2.48
C THR A 182 -18.88 11.53 3.51
N LYS A 183 -19.45 12.64 3.98
CA LYS A 183 -20.55 12.60 4.97
C LYS A 183 -21.79 11.92 4.39
N GLN A 184 -22.21 12.30 3.17
CA GLN A 184 -23.37 11.69 2.52
C GLN A 184 -23.22 10.17 2.44
N LEU A 185 -22.07 9.69 1.94
CA LEU A 185 -21.81 8.25 1.81
C LEU A 185 -21.80 7.56 3.18
N SER A 186 -21.09 8.14 4.15
CA SER A 186 -21.01 7.58 5.51
C SER A 186 -22.39 7.44 6.15
N ASP A 187 -23.24 8.46 6.01
CA ASP A 187 -24.61 8.44 6.56
C ASP A 187 -25.45 7.34 5.90
N ILE A 188 -25.37 7.18 4.59
CA ILE A 188 -26.08 6.12 3.84
C ILE A 188 -25.64 4.73 4.36
N VAL A 189 -24.33 4.50 4.44
CA VAL A 189 -23.78 3.22 4.90
C VAL A 189 -24.18 2.92 6.35
N LYS A 190 -24.07 3.93 7.22
CA LYS A 190 -24.43 3.82 8.63
C LYS A 190 -25.90 3.43 8.78
N HIS A 191 -26.79 4.08 8.02
CA HIS A 191 -28.23 3.82 8.06
C HIS A 191 -28.57 2.44 7.50
N ALA A 192 -27.88 2.01 6.46
CA ALA A 192 -28.11 0.72 5.80
C ALA A 192 -27.60 -0.48 6.61
N ASN A 193 -26.61 -0.26 7.49
CA ASN A 193 -25.93 -1.34 8.21
C ASN A 193 -26.75 -1.75 9.45
N PRO A 194 -27.32 -2.96 9.47
CA PRO A 194 -28.22 -3.38 10.56
C PRO A 194 -27.50 -3.81 11.83
N SER A 195 -26.20 -4.02 11.78
CA SER A 195 -25.45 -4.55 12.92
C SER A 195 -24.02 -4.02 12.89
N TRP A 196 -23.68 -3.21 13.88
CA TRP A 196 -22.36 -2.58 13.98
C TRP A 196 -21.36 -3.48 14.69
N GLU A 197 -20.18 -3.58 14.13
CA GLU A 197 -19.06 -4.30 14.76
C GLU A 197 -18.51 -3.45 15.91
N LYS A 198 -18.36 -4.06 17.08
CA LYS A 198 -17.86 -3.36 18.27
C LYS A 198 -16.48 -2.76 18.00
N GLY A 199 -16.33 -1.47 18.30
CA GLY A 199 -15.05 -0.76 18.14
C GLY A 199 -14.74 -0.30 16.74
N LYS A 200 -15.68 -0.48 15.78
CA LYS A 200 -15.50 0.01 14.40
C LYS A 200 -16.70 0.81 13.95
N HIS A 201 -16.47 1.92 13.31
CA HIS A 201 -17.54 2.68 12.67
C HIS A 201 -18.13 1.85 11.52
N PRO A 202 -19.47 1.83 11.35
CA PRO A 202 -20.09 0.99 10.31
C PRO A 202 -19.68 1.32 8.88
N ALA A 203 -19.16 2.51 8.60
CA ALA A 203 -18.70 2.89 7.26
C ALA A 203 -17.24 2.47 6.97
N THR A 204 -16.50 1.97 7.95
CA THR A 204 -15.07 1.66 7.80
C THR A 204 -14.79 0.69 6.64
N ARG A 205 -15.51 -0.44 6.61
CA ARG A 205 -15.31 -1.47 5.59
C ARG A 205 -15.68 -0.96 4.19
N SER A 206 -16.75 -0.19 4.09
CA SER A 206 -17.20 0.36 2.80
C SER A 206 -16.22 1.39 2.26
N PHE A 207 -15.72 2.30 3.10
CA PHE A 207 -14.72 3.28 2.69
C PHE A 207 -13.42 2.59 2.25
N GLN A 208 -12.96 1.59 3.02
CA GLN A 208 -11.78 0.80 2.63
C GLN A 208 -12.00 0.13 1.27
N ALA A 209 -13.14 -0.52 1.07
CA ALA A 209 -13.43 -1.24 -0.17
C ALA A 209 -13.41 -0.31 -1.38
N ILE A 210 -14.07 0.84 -1.27
CA ILE A 210 -14.16 1.81 -2.37
C ILE A 210 -12.76 2.39 -2.66
N ARG A 211 -11.99 2.74 -1.62
CA ARG A 211 -10.63 3.25 -1.77
C ARG A 211 -9.75 2.25 -2.53
N ILE A 212 -9.78 0.98 -2.13
CA ILE A 212 -9.00 -0.10 -2.77
C ILE A 212 -9.38 -0.22 -4.25
N PHE A 213 -10.68 -0.16 -4.55
CA PHE A 213 -11.18 -0.26 -5.92
C PHE A 213 -10.76 0.95 -6.77
N ILE A 214 -10.99 2.17 -6.27
CA ILE A 214 -10.69 3.41 -7.00
C ILE A 214 -9.20 3.48 -7.38
N ASN A 215 -8.32 3.03 -6.47
CA ASN A 215 -6.88 3.09 -6.69
C ASN A 215 -6.30 1.78 -7.26
N GLN A 216 -7.15 0.79 -7.53
CA GLN A 216 -6.74 -0.53 -8.02
C GLN A 216 -5.62 -1.13 -7.16
N GLU A 217 -5.72 -0.96 -5.84
CA GLU A 217 -4.61 -1.25 -4.92
C GLU A 217 -4.12 -2.69 -5.00
N PHE A 218 -5.04 -3.67 -5.11
CA PHE A 218 -4.64 -5.08 -5.12
C PHE A 218 -3.90 -5.45 -6.41
N ASN A 219 -4.37 -4.98 -7.57
CA ASN A 219 -3.67 -5.19 -8.84
C ASN A 219 -2.28 -4.54 -8.81
N GLU A 220 -2.20 -3.32 -8.27
CA GLU A 220 -0.93 -2.61 -8.13
C GLU A 220 0.05 -3.37 -7.23
N ILE A 221 -0.43 -3.94 -6.11
CA ILE A 221 0.42 -4.74 -5.21
C ILE A 221 0.92 -5.99 -5.95
N GLU A 222 0.05 -6.74 -6.61
CA GLU A 222 0.43 -7.96 -7.33
C GLU A 222 1.47 -7.67 -8.42
N GLU A 223 1.22 -6.66 -9.23
CA GLU A 223 2.15 -6.22 -10.29
C GLU A 223 3.48 -5.74 -9.70
N GLY A 224 3.40 -4.88 -8.68
CA GLY A 224 4.59 -4.32 -8.02
C GLY A 224 5.48 -5.37 -7.39
N LEU A 225 4.89 -6.36 -6.71
CA LEU A 225 5.66 -7.46 -6.10
C LEU A 225 6.35 -8.31 -7.17
N SER A 226 5.65 -8.61 -8.25
CA SER A 226 6.21 -9.37 -9.37
C SER A 226 7.39 -8.62 -9.99
N GLN A 227 7.22 -7.31 -10.21
CA GLN A 227 8.27 -6.47 -10.79
C GLN A 227 9.44 -6.26 -9.81
N ALA A 228 9.17 -6.19 -8.51
CA ALA A 228 10.23 -6.10 -7.49
C ALA A 228 11.17 -7.29 -7.59
N LEU A 229 10.64 -8.47 -7.86
CA LEU A 229 11.44 -9.68 -8.02
C LEU A 229 12.40 -9.55 -9.22
N SER A 230 11.94 -8.97 -10.33
CA SER A 230 12.79 -8.71 -11.51
C SER A 230 13.89 -7.66 -11.23
N VAL A 231 13.52 -6.62 -10.51
CA VAL A 231 14.35 -5.44 -10.25
C VAL A 231 15.50 -5.76 -9.27
N LEU A 232 15.25 -6.64 -8.29
CA LEU A 232 16.20 -7.00 -7.24
C LEU A 232 17.37 -7.83 -7.82
N LYS A 233 18.56 -7.54 -7.31
CA LYS A 233 19.72 -8.45 -7.51
C LYS A 233 19.56 -9.68 -6.61
N VAL A 234 20.28 -10.75 -6.93
CA VAL A 234 20.37 -11.92 -6.03
C VAL A 234 20.95 -11.45 -4.68
N GLY A 235 20.34 -11.86 -3.58
CA GLY A 235 20.68 -11.39 -2.24
C GLY A 235 19.99 -10.09 -1.85
N GLY A 236 19.25 -9.47 -2.76
CA GLY A 236 18.47 -8.25 -2.48
C GLY A 236 17.24 -8.55 -1.63
N ARG A 237 16.83 -7.57 -0.83
CA ARG A 237 15.73 -7.70 0.13
C ARG A 237 14.44 -7.07 -0.37
N LEU A 238 13.35 -7.81 -0.23
CA LEU A 238 11.98 -7.31 -0.45
C LEU A 238 11.33 -7.15 0.93
N VAL A 239 10.97 -5.92 1.30
CA VAL A 239 10.36 -5.60 2.59
C VAL A 239 8.99 -5.00 2.32
N VAL A 240 7.94 -5.59 2.88
CA VAL A 240 6.55 -5.15 2.64
C VAL A 240 5.82 -5.00 3.97
N ILE A 241 5.26 -3.82 4.22
CA ILE A 241 4.40 -3.54 5.37
C ILE A 241 2.96 -3.45 4.85
N SER A 242 2.05 -4.22 5.43
CA SER A 242 0.62 -4.17 5.10
C SER A 242 -0.18 -3.78 6.35
N PHE A 243 -1.38 -3.20 6.15
CA PHE A 243 -2.19 -2.64 7.23
C PHE A 243 -3.56 -3.29 7.39
N HIS A 244 -3.90 -4.21 6.50
CA HIS A 244 -5.12 -5.01 6.68
C HIS A 244 -4.94 -6.40 6.11
N SER A 245 -5.82 -7.30 6.53
CA SER A 245 -5.71 -8.73 6.24
C SER A 245 -5.70 -9.07 4.75
N LEU A 246 -6.42 -8.31 3.94
CA LEU A 246 -6.49 -8.57 2.49
C LEU A 246 -5.15 -8.25 1.81
N GLU A 247 -4.51 -7.13 2.17
CA GLU A 247 -3.15 -6.81 1.68
C GLU A 247 -2.16 -7.89 2.12
N ASP A 248 -2.17 -8.22 3.41
CA ASP A 248 -1.22 -9.19 3.97
C ASP A 248 -1.37 -10.56 3.29
N ARG A 249 -2.61 -10.93 2.95
CA ARG A 249 -2.89 -12.20 2.26
C ARG A 249 -2.23 -12.24 0.88
N ILE A 250 -2.29 -11.13 0.12
CA ILE A 250 -1.64 -11.01 -1.20
C ILE A 250 -0.12 -11.18 -1.05
N VAL A 251 0.48 -10.44 -0.11
CA VAL A 251 1.93 -10.45 0.13
C VAL A 251 2.38 -11.84 0.55
N LYS A 252 1.69 -12.45 1.52
CA LYS A 252 1.98 -13.81 2.02
C LYS A 252 1.91 -14.83 0.89
N LYS A 253 0.85 -14.78 0.09
CA LYS A 253 0.63 -15.70 -1.04
C LYS A 253 1.77 -15.58 -2.06
N PHE A 254 2.13 -14.34 -2.42
CA PHE A 254 3.22 -14.07 -3.37
C PHE A 254 4.55 -14.62 -2.83
N MET A 255 4.95 -14.21 -1.64
CA MET A 255 6.24 -14.62 -1.06
C MET A 255 6.33 -16.14 -0.89
N SER A 256 5.26 -16.77 -0.41
CA SER A 256 5.20 -18.21 -0.23
C SER A 256 5.32 -18.96 -1.55
N ALA A 257 4.62 -18.50 -2.60
CA ALA A 257 4.68 -19.12 -3.93
C ALA A 257 6.11 -19.03 -4.51
N GLN A 258 6.75 -17.86 -4.38
CA GLN A 258 8.11 -17.68 -4.91
C GLN A 258 9.15 -18.46 -4.09
N ALA A 259 8.91 -18.65 -2.81
CA ALA A 259 9.80 -19.45 -1.94
C ALA A 259 9.67 -20.95 -2.23
N LYS A 260 8.48 -21.41 -2.58
CA LYS A 260 8.24 -22.82 -2.96
C LYS A 260 8.77 -23.12 -4.36
N GLY A 261 8.78 -22.15 -5.24
CA GLY A 261 9.24 -22.30 -6.62
C GLY A 261 8.19 -22.90 -7.55
N ASP A 262 8.65 -23.53 -8.62
CA ASP A 262 7.80 -24.03 -9.68
C ASP A 262 6.92 -25.20 -9.22
N LYS A 263 5.73 -25.28 -9.79
CA LYS A 263 4.76 -26.35 -9.49
C LYS A 263 4.94 -27.52 -10.49
N PHE A 264 4.89 -28.72 -9.96
CA PHE A 264 4.96 -29.96 -10.75
C PHE A 264 3.76 -30.85 -10.43
N PRO A 265 3.39 -31.76 -11.34
CA PRO A 265 2.36 -32.78 -11.04
C PRO A 265 2.74 -33.58 -9.79
N LYS A 266 1.75 -33.94 -8.99
CA LYS A 266 1.97 -34.64 -7.69
C LYS A 266 2.74 -35.97 -7.83
N ASP A 267 2.60 -36.62 -8.95
CA ASP A 267 3.18 -37.93 -9.18
C ASP A 267 4.58 -37.90 -9.78
N LEU A 268 5.11 -36.70 -10.00
CA LEU A 268 6.46 -36.51 -10.56
C LEU A 268 7.49 -36.39 -9.42
N PRO A 269 8.49 -37.29 -9.38
CA PRO A 269 9.57 -37.09 -8.41
C PRO A 269 10.38 -35.84 -8.76
N VAL A 270 10.42 -34.89 -7.83
CA VAL A 270 11.05 -33.58 -8.02
C VAL A 270 12.14 -33.37 -6.97
N THR A 271 13.32 -32.95 -7.43
CA THR A 271 14.41 -32.55 -6.53
C THR A 271 14.25 -31.07 -6.16
N MET A 272 14.92 -30.65 -5.09
CA MET A 272 14.90 -29.26 -4.63
C MET A 272 15.41 -28.29 -5.74
N ASP A 273 16.43 -28.71 -6.51
CA ASP A 273 16.97 -27.89 -7.60
C ASP A 273 15.95 -27.66 -8.73
N MET A 274 15.11 -28.64 -9.00
CA MET A 274 14.06 -28.54 -10.02
C MET A 274 12.98 -27.54 -9.64
N LEU A 275 12.77 -27.28 -8.34
CA LEU A 275 11.75 -26.35 -7.88
C LEU A 275 12.08 -24.90 -8.21
N ASN A 276 13.37 -24.57 -8.40
CA ASN A 276 13.81 -23.24 -8.79
C ASN A 276 13.19 -22.12 -7.93
N PRO A 277 13.35 -22.14 -6.60
CA PRO A 277 12.78 -21.10 -5.74
C PRO A 277 13.47 -19.75 -6.02
N ARG A 278 12.69 -18.69 -6.02
CA ARG A 278 13.17 -17.34 -6.35
C ARG A 278 13.34 -16.44 -5.12
N LEU A 279 12.68 -16.81 -4.02
CA LEU A 279 12.77 -16.07 -2.75
C LEU A 279 13.08 -17.03 -1.60
N ASN A 280 13.74 -16.49 -0.59
CA ASN A 280 13.89 -17.12 0.73
C ASN A 280 13.20 -16.20 1.76
N LEU A 281 12.28 -16.74 2.54
CA LEU A 281 11.58 -15.96 3.57
C LEU A 281 12.56 -15.66 4.72
N ILE A 282 12.63 -14.40 5.12
CA ILE A 282 13.54 -13.96 6.19
C ILE A 282 12.74 -13.78 7.49
N GLY A 283 12.88 -14.72 8.38
CA GLY A 283 12.22 -14.67 9.69
C GLY A 283 10.71 -14.85 9.62
N LYS A 284 10.07 -14.49 10.72
CA LYS A 284 8.61 -14.51 10.87
C LYS A 284 8.04 -13.11 10.57
N PRO A 285 6.74 -13.01 10.29
CA PRO A 285 6.12 -11.68 10.16
C PRO A 285 6.35 -10.84 11.41
N ILE A 286 6.69 -9.57 11.22
CA ILE A 286 6.98 -8.64 12.32
C ILE A 286 5.77 -7.71 12.49
N LYS A 287 5.39 -7.50 13.75
CA LYS A 287 4.31 -6.57 14.12
C LYS A 287 4.90 -5.44 14.95
N ALA A 288 4.24 -4.30 14.96
CA ALA A 288 4.65 -3.17 15.79
C ALA A 288 4.66 -3.56 17.27
N SER A 289 5.60 -2.98 18.00
CA SER A 289 5.72 -3.17 19.45
C SER A 289 4.54 -2.48 20.18
N ALA A 290 4.28 -2.91 21.37
CA ALA A 290 3.28 -2.26 22.23
C ALA A 290 3.52 -0.76 22.33
N UNK A 291 4.54 -0.41 22.43
CA UNK A 291 4.93 0.91 22.47
C UNK A 291 4.64 1.66 21.29
N GLU A 292 4.97 1.14 20.26
CA GLU A 292 4.57 1.78 19.00
C GLU A 292 3.04 1.87 18.80
N UNK A 293 2.50 0.86 19.06
CA UNK A 293 1.16 0.86 18.96
C UNK A 293 0.48 1.85 19.81
N GLU A 294 1.03 2.28 21.03
CA GLU A 294 0.50 3.34 21.92
C GLU A 294 0.69 4.75 21.37
N ARG A 295 1.85 4.98 20.76
CA ARG A 295 2.17 6.28 20.18
C ARG A 295 1.52 6.47 18.80
N ASN A 296 1.34 5.39 18.06
CA ASN A 296 0.84 5.43 16.69
C ASN A 296 -0.23 4.35 16.49
N TYR A 297 -1.48 4.75 16.60
CA TYR A 297 -2.64 3.84 16.46
C TYR A 297 -2.61 3.05 15.13
N ARG A 298 -2.05 3.64 14.07
CA ARG A 298 -1.98 2.99 12.75
C ARG A 298 -1.09 1.75 12.76
N ALA A 299 -0.10 1.72 13.64
CA ALA A 299 0.81 0.59 13.77
C ALA A 299 0.11 -0.69 14.28
N ARG A 300 -1.05 -0.54 14.90
CA ARG A 300 -1.80 -1.65 15.51
C ARG A 300 -2.08 -2.80 14.55
N SER A 301 -2.39 -2.49 13.30
CA SER A 301 -2.72 -3.51 12.29
C SER A 301 -1.57 -3.84 11.35
N ALA A 302 -0.42 -3.20 11.52
CA ALA A 302 0.72 -3.37 10.63
C ALA A 302 1.35 -4.75 10.77
N VAL A 303 1.65 -5.36 9.62
CA VAL A 303 2.39 -6.63 9.53
C VAL A 303 3.48 -6.45 8.47
N MET A 304 4.74 -6.65 8.85
CA MET A 304 5.87 -6.58 7.93
C MET A 304 6.36 -7.99 7.58
N ARG A 305 6.56 -8.23 6.29
CA ARG A 305 7.14 -9.47 5.78
C ARG A 305 8.40 -9.15 5.00
N VAL A 306 9.39 -10.04 5.12
CA VAL A 306 10.70 -9.86 4.52
C VAL A 306 11.07 -11.11 3.73
N ALA A 307 11.61 -10.92 2.53
CA ALA A 307 12.14 -12.01 1.72
C ALA A 307 13.43 -11.55 1.04
N GLU A 308 14.27 -12.52 0.68
CA GLU A 308 15.53 -12.27 -0.02
C GLU A 308 15.53 -13.01 -1.35
N LYS A 309 15.95 -12.37 -2.42
CA LYS A 309 16.01 -12.98 -3.76
C LYS A 309 17.13 -14.01 -3.82
N THR A 310 16.80 -15.21 -4.29
CA THR A 310 17.75 -16.34 -4.37
C THR A 310 18.21 -16.65 -5.80
N ALA A 311 17.44 -16.26 -6.84
CA ALA A 311 17.77 -16.57 -8.23
C ALA A 311 17.23 -15.50 -9.21
#